data_f8df2d1692b6d4455c73752de8cc7cb6
#
_entry.id   f8df2d1692b6d4455c73752de8cc7cb6
#
_cell.length_a   1.000
_cell.length_b   1.000
_cell.length_c   1.000
_cell.angle_alpha   90.00
_cell.angle_beta   90.00
_cell.angle_gamma   90.00
#
_symmetry.space_group_name_H-M   'P 1'
#
loop_
_entity.id
_entity.type
_entity.pdbx_description
1 polymer ?
#
loop_
_entity_poly.entity_id
_entity_poly.type
_entity_poly.pdbx_seq_one_letter_code
_entity_poly.pdbx_strand_id
1 'polypeptide(L)'
;ALAPAAGMAVAAAALGREALSSWIGPDYGEGALVLSILMASVALLVPQMVASGVFSMTGHHRLTAWAAFLSMTVNVVASLLLVWRIGLPGVALGTLVATALVDVGVVLALVRHAYGVGFGEYLREVFLPSLLPAAGGYLAMVGLKAALPPANLAVVLGEAVAGCAVFAALFVAFGLTRDDRALARRILRHSK
;
A
#
# COMPACT_ATOMS: atom_id res chain seq x y z
N ALA A 1 -8.67 4.22 4.18
CA ALA A 1 -8.01 2.91 4.34
C ALA A 1 -6.63 2.87 3.65
N LEU A 2 -6.47 3.46 2.46
CA LEU A 2 -5.22 3.41 1.69
C LEU A 2 -4.03 4.11 2.37
N ALA A 3 -4.26 5.23 3.06
CA ALA A 3 -3.20 6.09 3.59
C ALA A 3 -2.13 5.39 4.43
N PRO A 4 -2.44 4.59 5.47
CA PRO A 4 -1.40 3.94 6.26
C PRO A 4 -0.57 2.95 5.44
N ALA A 5 -1.20 2.18 4.55
CA ALA A 5 -0.51 1.23 3.69
C ALA A 5 0.40 1.94 2.66
N ALA A 6 -0.03 3.06 2.11
CA ALA A 6 0.79 3.90 1.23
C ALA A 6 2.00 4.47 1.95
N GLY A 7 1.84 4.93 3.20
CA GLY A 7 2.97 5.38 4.03
C GLY A 7 4.00 4.29 4.27
N MET A 8 3.56 3.06 4.56
CA MET A 8 4.46 1.90 4.74
C MET A 8 5.17 1.52 3.44
N ALA A 9 4.47 1.55 2.30
CA ALA A 9 5.06 1.28 0.99
C ALA A 9 6.14 2.31 0.63
N VAL A 10 5.88 3.58 0.93
CA VAL A 10 6.83 4.68 0.73
C VAL A 10 8.07 4.50 1.61
N ALA A 11 7.89 4.15 2.89
CA ALA A 11 9.00 3.89 3.80
C ALA A 11 9.86 2.70 3.34
N ALA A 12 9.23 1.61 2.89
CA ALA A 12 9.93 0.46 2.32
C ALA A 12 10.73 0.81 1.06
N ALA A 13 10.16 1.66 0.19
CA ALA A 13 10.84 2.11 -1.03
C ALA A 13 12.02 3.06 -0.74
N ALA A 14 11.90 3.93 0.26
CA ALA A 14 12.93 4.93 0.59
C ALA A 14 14.06 4.36 1.46
N LEU A 15 13.72 3.54 2.45
CA LEU A 15 14.61 3.12 3.54
C LEU A 15 14.75 1.59 3.66
N GLY A 16 14.13 0.81 2.77
CA GLY A 16 14.08 -0.65 2.87
C GLY A 16 15.46 -1.31 2.88
N ARG A 17 16.42 -0.78 2.10
CA ARG A 17 17.79 -1.30 2.08
C ARG A 17 18.51 -1.08 3.41
N GLU A 18 18.42 0.12 3.92
CA GLU A 18 19.05 0.51 5.20
C GLU A 18 18.38 -0.19 6.37
N ALA A 19 17.07 -0.34 6.34
CA ALA A 19 16.32 -1.07 7.35
C ALA A 19 16.77 -2.54 7.42
N LEU A 20 16.82 -3.23 6.28
CA LEU A 20 17.23 -4.63 6.21
C LEU A 20 18.71 -4.78 6.61
N SER A 21 19.59 -3.96 6.07
CA SER A 21 21.02 -4.07 6.35
C SER A 21 21.37 -3.73 7.81
N SER A 22 20.65 -2.79 8.43
CA SER A 22 20.87 -2.41 9.83
C SER A 22 20.23 -3.39 10.83
N TRP A 23 19.14 -4.06 10.44
CA TRP A 23 18.41 -4.96 11.34
C TRP A 23 18.92 -6.41 11.25
N ILE A 24 19.06 -6.94 10.03
CA ILE A 24 19.39 -8.35 9.82
C ILE A 24 20.88 -8.51 9.47
N GLY A 25 21.44 -7.54 8.72
CA GLY A 25 22.84 -7.55 8.31
C GLY A 25 23.04 -7.00 6.90
N PRO A 26 24.30 -6.62 6.55
CA PRO A 26 24.60 -5.93 5.28
C PRO A 26 24.27 -6.77 4.03
N ASP A 27 24.33 -8.10 4.12
CA ASP A 27 24.05 -9.01 3.00
C ASP A 27 22.57 -9.02 2.60
N TYR A 28 21.67 -8.58 3.48
CA TYR A 28 20.22 -8.58 3.25
C TYR A 28 19.69 -7.31 2.58
N GLY A 29 20.54 -6.32 2.35
CA GLY A 29 20.13 -5.07 1.67
C GLY A 29 19.56 -5.27 0.27
N GLU A 30 19.93 -6.35 -0.42
CA GLU A 30 19.38 -6.72 -1.74
C GLU A 30 17.89 -7.11 -1.68
N GLY A 31 17.41 -7.55 -0.51
CA GLY A 31 15.99 -7.82 -0.27
C GLY A 31 15.07 -6.59 -0.29
N ALA A 32 15.63 -5.38 -0.32
CA ALA A 32 14.86 -4.12 -0.32
C ALA A 32 13.90 -4.00 -1.51
N LEU A 33 14.29 -4.50 -2.68
CA LEU A 33 13.42 -4.54 -3.85
C LEU A 33 12.19 -5.43 -3.60
N VAL A 34 12.41 -6.61 -3.04
CA VAL A 34 11.34 -7.56 -2.69
C VAL A 34 10.40 -6.94 -1.68
N LEU A 35 10.96 -6.33 -0.61
CA LEU A 35 10.17 -5.62 0.41
C LEU A 35 9.33 -4.50 -0.20
N SER A 36 9.91 -3.68 -1.07
CA SER A 36 9.22 -2.57 -1.73
C SER A 36 8.07 -3.05 -2.62
N ILE A 37 8.26 -4.12 -3.39
CA ILE A 37 7.22 -4.70 -4.24
C ILE A 37 6.08 -5.27 -3.37
N LEU A 38 6.41 -5.98 -2.29
CA LEU A 38 5.40 -6.53 -1.38
C LEU A 38 4.60 -5.42 -0.68
N MET A 39 5.26 -4.36 -0.22
CA MET A 39 4.58 -3.22 0.41
C MET A 39 3.70 -2.46 -0.60
N ALA A 40 4.12 -2.33 -1.86
CA ALA A 40 3.28 -1.80 -2.93
C ALA A 40 2.04 -2.69 -3.17
N SER A 41 2.20 -4.02 -3.14
CA SER A 41 1.08 -4.96 -3.25
C SER A 41 0.09 -4.79 -2.09
N VAL A 42 0.58 -4.64 -0.86
CA VAL A 42 -0.27 -4.37 0.32
C VAL A 42 -1.01 -3.05 0.18
N ALA A 43 -0.35 -1.99 -0.31
CA ALA A 43 -1.00 -0.70 -0.55
C ALA A 43 -2.15 -0.79 -1.57
N LEU A 44 -2.01 -1.62 -2.60
CA LEU A 44 -3.08 -1.89 -3.56
C LEU A 44 -4.19 -2.76 -2.96
N LEU A 45 -3.85 -3.73 -2.10
CA LEU A 45 -4.79 -4.69 -1.53
C LEU A 45 -5.72 -4.07 -0.48
N VAL A 46 -5.22 -3.15 0.35
CA VAL A 46 -5.98 -2.60 1.49
C VAL A 46 -7.33 -1.97 1.08
N PRO A 47 -7.44 -1.13 0.04
CA PRO A 47 -8.74 -0.63 -0.42
C PRO A 47 -9.69 -1.75 -0.87
N GLN A 48 -9.14 -2.82 -1.46
CA GLN A 48 -9.94 -3.94 -1.96
C GLN A 48 -10.50 -4.80 -0.83
N MET A 49 -9.80 -4.89 0.29
CA MET A 49 -10.33 -5.57 1.48
C MET A 49 -11.61 -4.90 2.00
N VAL A 50 -11.68 -3.56 1.96
CA VAL A 50 -12.88 -2.81 2.33
C VAL A 50 -14.02 -3.09 1.35
N ALA A 51 -13.76 -3.03 0.05
CA ALA A 51 -14.74 -3.34 -0.99
C ALA A 51 -15.27 -4.77 -0.86
N SER A 52 -14.39 -5.76 -0.69
CA SER A 52 -14.74 -7.16 -0.50
C SER A 52 -15.57 -7.38 0.77
N GLY A 53 -15.28 -6.63 1.85
CA GLY A 53 -16.09 -6.63 3.07
C GLY A 53 -17.53 -6.20 2.83
N VAL A 54 -17.73 -5.09 2.10
CA VAL A 54 -19.06 -4.60 1.71
C VAL A 54 -19.81 -5.64 0.87
N PHE A 55 -19.15 -6.25 -0.12
CA PHE A 55 -19.74 -7.31 -0.95
C PHE A 55 -20.17 -8.52 -0.11
N SER A 56 -19.37 -8.92 0.85
CA SER A 56 -19.69 -10.05 1.73
C SER A 56 -20.90 -9.76 2.61
N MET A 57 -21.02 -8.53 3.13
CA MET A 57 -22.16 -8.09 3.94
C MET A 57 -23.45 -7.95 3.13
N THR A 58 -23.37 -7.69 1.81
CA THR A 58 -24.53 -7.56 0.93
C THR A 58 -24.96 -8.87 0.26
N GLY A 59 -24.46 -10.01 0.76
CA GLY A 59 -24.86 -11.34 0.29
C GLY A 59 -24.07 -11.85 -0.93
N HIS A 60 -23.10 -11.09 -1.42
CA HIS A 60 -22.28 -11.46 -2.59
C HIS A 60 -21.00 -12.24 -2.20
N HIS A 61 -21.02 -12.94 -1.06
CA HIS A 61 -19.88 -13.70 -0.53
C HIS A 61 -19.34 -14.78 -1.49
N ARG A 62 -20.17 -15.34 -2.37
CA ARG A 62 -19.72 -16.30 -3.38
C ARG A 62 -18.82 -15.65 -4.42
N LEU A 63 -19.09 -14.41 -4.83
CA LEU A 63 -18.27 -13.67 -5.78
C LEU A 63 -16.91 -13.29 -5.16
N THR A 64 -16.91 -12.87 -3.90
CA THR A 64 -15.65 -12.57 -3.19
C THR A 64 -14.81 -13.82 -2.98
N ALA A 65 -15.43 -14.98 -2.69
CA ALA A 65 -14.72 -16.25 -2.58
C ALA A 65 -14.10 -16.67 -3.93
N TRP A 66 -14.81 -16.54 -5.04
CA TRP A 66 -14.26 -16.81 -6.37
C TRP A 66 -13.14 -15.85 -6.77
N ALA A 67 -13.28 -14.56 -6.46
CA ALA A 67 -12.21 -13.57 -6.69
C ALA A 67 -10.95 -13.93 -5.87
N ALA A 68 -11.10 -14.30 -4.60
CA ALA A 68 -9.99 -14.73 -3.74
C ALA A 68 -9.31 -16.01 -4.27
N PHE A 69 -10.09 -17.00 -4.71
CA PHE A 69 -9.55 -18.21 -5.32
C PHE A 69 -8.78 -17.90 -6.61
N LEU A 70 -9.33 -17.05 -7.47
CA LEU A 70 -8.66 -16.58 -8.68
C LEU A 70 -7.36 -15.83 -8.37
N SER A 71 -7.38 -14.92 -7.39
CA SER A 71 -6.20 -14.18 -6.95
C SER A 71 -5.10 -15.11 -6.47
N MET A 72 -5.44 -16.09 -5.61
CA MET A 72 -4.50 -17.11 -5.16
C MET A 72 -3.91 -17.91 -6.32
N THR A 73 -4.74 -18.35 -7.27
CA THR A 73 -4.29 -19.11 -8.44
C THR A 73 -3.35 -18.29 -9.32
N VAL A 74 -3.71 -17.04 -9.62
CA VAL A 74 -2.86 -16.13 -10.42
C VAL A 74 -1.56 -15.84 -9.68
N ASN A 75 -1.60 -15.64 -8.36
CA ASN A 75 -0.40 -15.42 -7.55
C ASN A 75 0.56 -16.62 -7.66
N VAL A 76 0.07 -17.83 -7.42
CA VAL A 76 0.91 -19.04 -7.48
C VAL A 76 1.51 -19.22 -8.88
N VAL A 77 0.70 -19.14 -9.93
CA VAL A 77 1.15 -19.32 -11.32
C VAL A 77 2.17 -18.24 -11.71
N ALA A 78 1.85 -16.96 -11.45
CA ALA A 78 2.75 -15.86 -11.77
C ALA A 78 4.06 -15.95 -10.99
N SER A 79 3.99 -16.26 -9.68
CA SER A 79 5.18 -16.45 -8.84
C SER A 79 6.07 -17.58 -9.34
N LEU A 80 5.50 -18.73 -9.69
CA LEU A 80 6.25 -19.86 -10.24
C LEU A 80 6.92 -19.53 -11.59
N LEU A 81 6.20 -18.84 -12.48
CA LEU A 81 6.76 -18.44 -13.77
C LEU A 81 7.87 -17.40 -13.64
N LEU A 82 7.69 -16.43 -12.72
CA LEU A 82 8.64 -15.34 -12.54
C LEU A 82 9.86 -15.75 -11.70
N VAL A 83 9.72 -16.65 -10.71
CA VAL A 83 10.86 -17.10 -9.91
C VAL A 83 11.91 -17.79 -10.76
N TRP A 84 11.50 -18.53 -11.79
CA TRP A 84 12.41 -19.21 -12.73
C TRP A 84 13.22 -18.22 -13.59
N ARG A 85 12.73 -17.00 -13.79
CA ARG A 85 13.37 -15.98 -14.64
C ARG A 85 14.22 -14.99 -13.86
N ILE A 86 13.73 -14.55 -12.70
CA ILE A 86 14.31 -13.43 -11.94
C ILE A 86 14.50 -13.74 -10.46
N GLY A 87 14.36 -15.00 -10.03
CA GLY A 87 14.60 -15.41 -8.65
C GLY A 87 13.56 -14.86 -7.67
N LEU A 88 14.01 -14.57 -6.44
CA LEU A 88 13.16 -14.13 -5.34
C LEU A 88 12.29 -12.88 -5.64
N PRO A 89 12.77 -11.84 -6.35
CA PRO A 89 11.91 -10.74 -6.78
C PRO A 89 10.72 -11.18 -7.63
N GLY A 90 10.84 -12.31 -8.33
CA GLY A 90 9.75 -12.88 -9.13
C GLY A 90 8.55 -13.32 -8.31
N VAL A 91 8.79 -13.85 -7.10
CA VAL A 91 7.70 -14.19 -6.17
C VAL A 91 6.93 -12.95 -5.74
N ALA A 92 7.65 -11.88 -5.39
CA ALA A 92 7.03 -10.61 -5.00
C ALA A 92 6.25 -9.97 -6.17
N LEU A 93 6.81 -10.02 -7.39
CA LEU A 93 6.12 -9.55 -8.59
C LEU A 93 4.88 -10.41 -8.91
N GLY A 94 4.93 -11.72 -8.68
CA GLY A 94 3.75 -12.59 -8.81
C GLY A 94 2.60 -12.13 -7.91
N THR A 95 2.91 -11.77 -6.66
CA THR A 95 1.95 -11.19 -5.72
C THR A 95 1.40 -9.86 -6.23
N LEU A 96 2.27 -8.97 -6.71
CA LEU A 96 1.85 -7.67 -7.25
C LEU A 96 0.95 -7.82 -8.47
N VAL A 97 1.28 -8.75 -9.39
CA VAL A 97 0.48 -9.06 -10.58
C VAL A 97 -0.90 -9.59 -10.19
N ALA A 98 -0.97 -10.55 -9.26
CA ALA A 98 -2.24 -11.08 -8.79
C ALA A 98 -3.11 -9.99 -8.15
N THR A 99 -2.52 -9.17 -7.28
CA THR A 99 -3.21 -8.06 -6.64
C THR A 99 -3.72 -7.03 -7.67
N ALA A 100 -2.90 -6.65 -8.63
CA ALA A 100 -3.29 -5.67 -9.65
C ALA A 100 -4.37 -6.20 -10.59
N LEU A 101 -4.25 -7.44 -11.07
CA LEU A 101 -5.17 -8.01 -12.05
C LEU A 101 -6.48 -8.47 -11.42
N VAL A 102 -6.42 -9.14 -10.28
CA VAL A 102 -7.59 -9.77 -9.67
C VAL A 102 -8.17 -8.89 -8.57
N ASP A 103 -7.39 -8.55 -7.55
CA ASP A 103 -7.93 -7.82 -6.41
C ASP A 103 -8.34 -6.41 -6.80
N VAL A 104 -7.58 -5.71 -7.64
CA VAL A 104 -7.99 -4.40 -8.17
C VAL A 104 -8.90 -4.56 -9.38
N GLY A 105 -8.50 -5.30 -10.41
CA GLY A 105 -9.20 -5.38 -11.69
C GLY A 105 -10.57 -6.05 -11.59
N VAL A 106 -10.63 -7.29 -11.06
CA VAL A 106 -11.88 -8.07 -10.98
C VAL A 106 -12.83 -7.48 -9.94
N VAL A 107 -12.31 -7.15 -8.74
CA VAL A 107 -13.16 -6.59 -7.68
C VAL A 107 -13.73 -5.25 -8.11
N LEU A 108 -12.95 -4.40 -8.77
CA LEU A 108 -13.43 -3.13 -9.29
C LEU A 108 -14.47 -3.30 -10.40
N ALA A 109 -14.31 -4.30 -11.28
CA ALA A 109 -15.32 -4.65 -12.28
C ALA A 109 -16.64 -5.08 -11.62
N LEU A 110 -16.57 -5.86 -10.52
CA LEU A 110 -17.72 -6.25 -9.72
C LEU A 110 -18.38 -5.04 -9.04
N VAL A 111 -17.61 -4.14 -8.45
CA VAL A 111 -18.11 -2.89 -7.84
C VAL A 111 -18.81 -2.03 -8.88
N ARG A 112 -18.21 -1.88 -10.06
CA ARG A 112 -18.82 -1.14 -11.17
C ARG A 112 -20.15 -1.74 -11.59
N HIS A 113 -20.22 -3.06 -11.72
CA HIS A 113 -21.43 -3.75 -12.14
C HIS A 113 -22.55 -3.65 -11.07
N ALA A 114 -22.22 -3.76 -9.80
CA ALA A 114 -23.19 -3.77 -8.70
C ALA A 114 -23.63 -2.36 -8.26
N TYR A 115 -22.73 -1.38 -8.29
CA TYR A 115 -22.94 -0.06 -7.70
C TYR A 115 -22.77 1.10 -8.70
N GLY A 116 -22.39 0.84 -9.95
CA GLY A 116 -22.23 1.87 -10.98
C GLY A 116 -20.97 2.74 -10.85
N VAL A 117 -20.06 2.45 -9.89
CA VAL A 117 -18.86 3.23 -9.66
C VAL A 117 -17.89 3.06 -10.82
N GLY A 118 -17.49 4.17 -11.45
CA GLY A 118 -16.56 4.17 -12.58
C GLY A 118 -15.10 3.94 -12.15
N PHE A 119 -14.30 3.32 -13.03
CA PHE A 119 -12.87 3.12 -12.79
C PHE A 119 -12.13 4.44 -12.53
N GLY A 120 -12.44 5.49 -13.31
CA GLY A 120 -11.82 6.80 -13.15
C GLY A 120 -12.19 7.48 -11.82
N GLU A 121 -13.43 7.32 -11.38
CA GLU A 121 -13.91 7.82 -10.09
C GLU A 121 -13.18 7.12 -8.93
N TYR A 122 -13.08 5.80 -8.98
CA TYR A 122 -12.33 5.01 -8.01
C TYR A 122 -10.84 5.44 -7.93
N LEU A 123 -10.18 5.61 -9.09
CA LEU A 123 -8.80 6.07 -9.12
C LEU A 123 -8.66 7.46 -8.50
N ARG A 124 -9.57 8.37 -8.85
CA ARG A 124 -9.55 9.76 -8.38
C ARG A 124 -9.84 9.87 -6.89
N GLU A 125 -10.75 9.08 -6.36
CA GLU A 125 -11.17 9.19 -4.95
C GLU A 125 -10.32 8.36 -4.01
N VAL A 126 -9.76 7.24 -4.46
CA VAL A 126 -8.99 6.33 -3.61
C VAL A 126 -7.48 6.57 -3.73
N PHE A 127 -6.95 6.65 -4.96
CA PHE A 127 -5.50 6.72 -5.17
C PHE A 127 -4.96 8.14 -5.22
N LEU A 128 -5.62 9.05 -5.94
CA LEU A 128 -5.12 10.40 -6.17
C LEU A 128 -4.86 11.18 -4.86
N PRO A 129 -5.73 11.12 -3.83
CA PRO A 129 -5.49 11.81 -2.57
C PRO A 129 -4.25 11.33 -1.80
N SER A 130 -3.80 10.09 -2.07
CA SER A 130 -2.64 9.49 -1.42
C SER A 130 -1.33 9.72 -2.18
N LEU A 131 -1.37 10.06 -3.49
CA LEU A 131 -0.17 10.22 -4.31
C LEU A 131 0.68 11.42 -3.89
N LEU A 132 0.08 12.58 -3.67
CA LEU A 132 0.80 13.77 -3.25
C LEU A 132 1.46 13.60 -1.86
N PRO A 133 0.74 13.12 -0.82
CA PRO A 133 1.35 12.76 0.46
C PRO A 133 2.44 11.70 0.33
N ALA A 134 2.25 10.69 -0.53
CA ALA A 134 3.24 9.64 -0.77
C ALA A 134 4.55 10.22 -1.35
N ALA A 135 4.45 11.07 -2.36
CA ALA A 135 5.60 11.76 -2.94
C ALA A 135 6.31 12.64 -1.90
N GLY A 136 5.55 13.41 -1.11
CA GLY A 136 6.11 14.26 -0.06
C GLY A 136 6.79 13.46 1.06
N GLY A 137 6.19 12.36 1.51
CA GLY A 137 6.79 11.46 2.50
C GLY A 137 8.08 10.80 1.97
N TYR A 138 8.06 10.34 0.71
CA TYR A 138 9.24 9.78 0.06
C TYR A 138 10.39 10.79 -0.02
N LEU A 139 10.12 11.99 -0.52
CA LEU A 139 11.12 13.05 -0.62
C LEU A 139 11.68 13.46 0.74
N ALA A 140 10.83 13.50 1.78
CA ALA A 140 11.28 13.78 3.13
C ALA A 140 12.23 12.70 3.66
N MET A 141 11.91 11.41 3.45
CA MET A 141 12.78 10.30 3.86
C MET A 141 14.11 10.30 3.11
N VAL A 142 14.08 10.49 1.78
CA VAL A 142 15.30 10.59 0.96
C VAL A 142 16.14 11.81 1.34
N GLY A 143 15.51 12.94 1.63
CA GLY A 143 16.18 14.16 2.09
C GLY A 143 16.83 13.98 3.46
N LEU A 144 16.12 13.37 4.42
CA LEU A 144 16.66 13.04 5.73
C LEU A 144 17.85 12.09 5.65
N LYS A 145 17.73 11.02 4.87
CA LYS A 145 18.81 10.07 4.61
C LYS A 145 20.06 10.73 4.01
N ALA A 146 19.89 11.73 3.15
CA ALA A 146 21.00 12.49 2.58
C ALA A 146 21.67 13.41 3.60
N ALA A 147 20.89 13.96 4.57
CA ALA A 147 21.37 14.85 5.61
C ALA A 147 21.95 14.11 6.82
N LEU A 148 21.38 12.97 7.15
CA LEU A 148 21.76 12.13 8.31
C LEU A 148 21.99 10.70 7.80
N PRO A 149 23.22 10.34 7.42
CA PRO A 149 23.50 8.99 6.91
C PRO A 149 23.06 7.92 7.92
N PRO A 150 22.33 6.89 7.50
CA PRO A 150 21.78 5.85 8.38
C PRO A 150 22.89 4.98 8.96
N ALA A 151 23.40 5.38 10.14
CA ALA A 151 24.49 4.70 10.80
C ALA A 151 24.04 3.45 11.59
N ASN A 152 22.77 3.40 11.99
CA ASN A 152 22.20 2.29 12.76
C ASN A 152 20.68 2.24 12.61
N LEU A 153 20.07 1.14 13.08
CA LEU A 153 18.62 0.91 13.01
C LEU A 153 17.79 2.03 13.67
N ALA A 154 18.29 2.63 14.76
CA ALA A 154 17.55 3.69 15.45
C ALA A 154 17.43 4.96 14.59
N VAL A 155 18.46 5.30 13.83
CA VAL A 155 18.43 6.43 12.87
C VAL A 155 17.46 6.12 11.74
N VAL A 156 17.52 4.92 11.15
CA VAL A 156 16.58 4.49 10.09
C VAL A 156 15.12 4.53 10.56
N LEU A 157 14.85 4.06 11.77
CA LEU A 157 13.51 4.14 12.36
C LEU A 157 13.07 5.59 12.60
N GLY A 158 13.98 6.44 13.06
CA GLY A 158 13.74 7.88 13.23
C GLY A 158 13.37 8.56 11.90
N GLU A 159 14.10 8.27 10.83
CA GLU A 159 13.82 8.75 9.48
C GLU A 159 12.47 8.24 8.96
N ALA A 160 12.17 6.97 9.19
CA ALA A 160 10.88 6.39 8.81
C ALA A 160 9.71 7.07 9.56
N VAL A 161 9.85 7.27 10.87
CA VAL A 161 8.83 7.97 11.69
C VAL A 161 8.66 9.41 11.22
N ALA A 162 9.75 10.15 11.00
CA ALA A 162 9.70 11.52 10.52
C ALA A 162 9.05 11.62 9.13
N GLY A 163 9.42 10.75 8.20
CA GLY A 163 8.82 10.70 6.88
C GLY A 163 7.34 10.29 6.89
N CYS A 164 6.97 9.34 7.76
CA CYS A 164 5.56 8.99 7.98
C CYS A 164 4.77 10.14 8.61
N ALA A 165 5.38 10.94 9.49
CA ALA A 165 4.75 12.13 10.05
C ALA A 165 4.50 13.20 8.98
N VAL A 166 5.47 13.44 8.09
CA VAL A 166 5.30 14.33 6.92
C VAL A 166 4.20 13.81 6.00
N PHE A 167 4.22 12.51 5.69
CA PHE A 167 3.15 11.88 4.91
C PHE A 167 1.78 12.11 5.56
N ALA A 168 1.65 11.83 6.85
CA ALA A 168 0.40 11.99 7.59
C ALA A 168 -0.07 13.47 7.61
N ALA A 169 0.84 14.41 7.83
CA ALA A 169 0.54 15.84 7.80
C ALA A 169 0.02 16.28 6.42
N LEU A 170 0.69 15.87 5.35
CA LEU A 170 0.26 16.16 3.97
C LEU A 170 -1.08 15.47 3.64
N PHE A 171 -1.29 14.25 4.12
CA PHE A 171 -2.55 13.54 3.92
C PHE A 171 -3.71 14.26 4.63
N VAL A 172 -3.51 14.72 5.86
CA VAL A 172 -4.52 15.51 6.60
C VAL A 172 -4.78 16.85 5.91
N ALA A 173 -3.74 17.49 5.36
CA ALA A 173 -3.84 18.77 4.69
C ALA A 173 -4.55 18.70 3.33
N PHE A 174 -4.22 17.69 2.52
CA PHE A 174 -4.63 17.60 1.11
C PHE A 174 -5.47 16.38 0.76
N GLY A 175 -5.33 15.26 1.49
CA GLY A 175 -5.98 13.99 1.21
C GLY A 175 -7.36 13.82 1.84
N LEU A 176 -7.69 14.55 2.90
CA LEU A 176 -8.99 14.46 3.56
C LEU A 176 -10.05 15.29 2.83
N THR A 177 -11.17 14.65 2.49
CA THR A 177 -12.36 15.34 1.97
C THR A 177 -13.02 16.20 3.05
N ARG A 178 -13.93 17.09 2.64
CA ARG A 178 -14.69 17.92 3.60
C ARG A 178 -15.50 17.08 4.58
N ASP A 179 -16.05 15.97 4.10
CA ASP A 179 -16.87 15.05 4.89
C ASP A 179 -16.01 14.24 5.88
N ASP A 180 -14.81 13.79 5.48
CA ASP A 180 -13.86 13.13 6.38
C ASP A 180 -13.45 14.05 7.53
N ARG A 181 -13.19 15.32 7.24
CA ARG A 181 -12.86 16.33 8.25
C ARG A 181 -14.02 16.60 9.22
N ALA A 182 -15.25 16.59 8.72
CA ALA A 182 -16.44 16.73 9.55
C ALA A 182 -16.63 15.52 10.48
N LEU A 183 -16.42 14.32 9.96
CA LEU A 183 -16.49 13.06 10.72
C LEU A 183 -15.41 13.02 11.81
N ALA A 184 -14.17 13.32 11.47
CA ALA A 184 -13.06 13.38 12.42
C ALA A 184 -13.34 14.36 13.58
N ARG A 185 -13.89 15.55 13.27
CA ARG A 185 -14.28 16.53 14.30
C ARG A 185 -15.39 16.02 15.21
N ARG A 186 -16.36 15.25 14.67
CA ARG A 186 -17.43 14.64 15.49
C ARG A 186 -16.89 13.60 16.46
N ILE A 187 -16.00 12.70 15.97
CA ILE A 187 -15.38 11.67 16.81
C ILE A 187 -14.58 12.29 17.95
N LEU A 188 -13.76 13.31 17.66
CA LEU A 188 -12.95 14.01 18.68
C LEU A 188 -13.79 14.77 19.71
N ARG A 189 -15.01 15.20 19.37
CA ARG A 189 -15.94 15.85 20.30
C ARG A 189 -16.66 14.87 21.23
N HIS A 190 -16.84 13.63 20.84
CA HIS A 190 -17.50 12.58 21.65
C HIS A 190 -16.52 11.82 22.54
N SER A 191 -15.22 12.02 22.37
CA SER A 191 -14.15 11.40 23.19
C SER A 191 -13.73 12.28 24.40
N LYS A 192 -14.40 13.40 24.62
CA LYS A 192 -14.29 14.26 25.82
C LYS A 192 -15.58 14.18 26.64
#